data_d00db3ddfb4c5a122b2c5621252bd92d
#
_entry.id   d00db3ddfb4c5a122b2c5621252bd92d
#
_cell.length_a   1.000
_cell.length_b   1.000
_cell.length_c   1.000
_cell.angle_alpha   90.00
_cell.angle_beta   90.00
_cell.angle_gamma   90.00
#
_symmetry.space_group_name_H-M   'P 1'
#
loop_
_entity.id
_entity.type
_entity.pdbx_description
1 polymer ?
#
loop_
_entity_poly.entity_id
_entity_poly.type
_entity_poly.pdbx_seq_one_letter_code
_entity_poly.pdbx_strand_id
1 'polypeptide(L)'
;MLELSESLFDDQVLESSKHKPVLVDFWAPWCGPCRMLGPIIEKLSHEYEDCVQFVKINADHAPELSQRYRIRSIPTVMLFRQAEVVDQFMGLKQESEIRRFIDAHLPRIEDKDLSLARQLLAAGRLEDASEHYRAVIAKNPSQDVARLEFVQLLLQRSMASEAAEYFEVLKPKKLNDPKIASMALFVDAGLSLDVDPSHPTRSDQMLREAQKAMLAGQWAEAMDLFLALLTEDRRFAGDLVRQSMLAIFHLCPDAQVVGTYRRKLSALLN
;
A
#
# COMPACT_ATOMS: atom_id res chain seq x y z
N MET A 1 26.02 13.22 -14.30
CA MET A 1 25.14 12.32 -15.07
C MET A 1 25.95 11.52 -16.08
N LEU A 2 25.68 10.18 -16.25
CA LEU A 2 26.44 9.27 -17.12
C LEU A 2 25.91 9.32 -18.57
N GLU A 3 26.81 9.44 -19.56
CA GLU A 3 26.45 9.28 -20.97
C GLU A 3 26.65 7.83 -21.38
N LEU A 4 25.59 7.19 -21.90
CA LEU A 4 25.59 5.77 -22.26
C LEU A 4 25.57 5.58 -23.77
N SER A 5 26.33 4.55 -24.23
CA SER A 5 26.13 3.99 -25.56
C SER A 5 24.91 3.07 -25.59
N GLU A 6 24.34 2.90 -26.78
CA GLU A 6 23.18 2.02 -27.01
C GLU A 6 23.40 0.58 -26.50
N SER A 7 24.61 0.05 -26.67
CA SER A 7 24.98 -1.31 -26.24
C SER A 7 24.95 -1.56 -24.74
N LEU A 8 25.05 -0.52 -23.93
CA LEU A 8 25.04 -0.62 -22.46
C LEU A 8 23.64 -0.39 -21.85
N PHE A 9 22.64 -0.14 -22.71
CA PHE A 9 21.31 0.24 -22.23
C PHE A 9 20.64 -0.85 -21.39
N ASP A 10 20.63 -2.08 -21.86
CA ASP A 10 19.92 -3.16 -21.18
C ASP A 10 20.52 -3.40 -19.78
N ASP A 11 21.85 -3.38 -19.63
CA ASP A 11 22.53 -3.57 -18.34
C ASP A 11 22.38 -2.34 -17.43
N GLN A 12 22.64 -1.15 -17.94
CA GLN A 12 22.73 0.07 -17.14
C GLN A 12 21.38 0.76 -16.92
N VAL A 13 20.36 0.43 -17.71
CA VAL A 13 19.03 0.98 -17.55
C VAL A 13 18.03 -0.10 -17.12
N LEU A 14 17.84 -1.17 -17.90
CA LEU A 14 16.80 -2.15 -17.59
C LEU A 14 17.14 -2.95 -16.34
N GLU A 15 18.31 -3.55 -16.26
CA GLU A 15 18.71 -4.32 -15.07
C GLU A 15 18.85 -3.42 -13.83
N SER A 16 19.50 -2.26 -13.96
CA SER A 16 19.62 -1.30 -12.86
C SER A 16 18.28 -0.81 -12.34
N SER A 17 17.27 -0.65 -13.24
CA SER A 17 15.94 -0.17 -12.88
C SER A 17 15.12 -1.15 -12.01
N LYS A 18 15.55 -2.41 -11.90
CA LYS A 18 14.98 -3.39 -10.98
C LYS A 18 15.29 -3.07 -9.51
N HIS A 19 16.38 -2.35 -9.27
CA HIS A 19 16.86 -2.01 -7.92
C HIS A 19 16.61 -0.54 -7.58
N LYS A 20 16.82 0.35 -8.56
CA LYS A 20 16.76 1.80 -8.38
C LYS A 20 16.19 2.44 -9.65
N PRO A 21 15.19 3.35 -9.57
CA PRO A 21 14.67 4.03 -10.75
C PRO A 21 15.77 4.66 -11.58
N VAL A 22 15.66 4.57 -12.92
CA VAL A 22 16.63 5.15 -13.86
C VAL A 22 15.91 6.17 -14.73
N LEU A 23 16.37 7.43 -14.67
CA LEU A 23 15.92 8.50 -15.55
C LEU A 23 16.85 8.59 -16.76
N VAL A 24 16.27 8.47 -17.95
CA VAL A 24 16.98 8.48 -19.23
C VAL A 24 16.60 9.74 -20.00
N ASP A 25 17.58 10.60 -20.34
CA ASP A 25 17.42 11.77 -21.20
C ASP A 25 17.91 11.45 -22.62
N PHE A 26 16.98 11.36 -23.56
CA PHE A 26 17.30 11.25 -24.99
C PHE A 26 17.51 12.66 -25.57
N TRP A 27 18.73 12.94 -25.99
CA TRP A 27 19.19 14.25 -26.42
C TRP A 27 20.01 14.21 -27.71
N ALA A 28 20.38 15.35 -28.28
CA ALA A 28 21.39 15.49 -29.33
C ALA A 28 22.12 16.85 -29.23
N PRO A 29 23.37 16.95 -29.75
CA PRO A 29 24.19 18.19 -29.65
C PRO A 29 23.55 19.41 -30.32
N TRP A 30 22.86 19.19 -31.44
CA TRP A 30 22.20 20.25 -32.22
C TRP A 30 20.85 20.68 -31.65
N CYS A 31 20.31 19.97 -30.66
CA CYS A 31 19.01 20.25 -30.07
C CYS A 31 19.07 21.42 -29.09
N GLY A 32 18.50 22.56 -29.47
CA GLY A 32 18.44 23.77 -28.65
C GLY A 32 17.77 23.58 -27.30
N PRO A 33 16.52 23.02 -27.23
CA PRO A 33 15.86 22.74 -25.96
C PRO A 33 16.62 21.75 -25.07
N CYS A 34 17.34 20.76 -25.65
CA CYS A 34 18.16 19.82 -24.87
C CYS A 34 19.30 20.54 -24.13
N ARG A 35 19.92 21.54 -24.76
CA ARG A 35 20.97 22.34 -24.11
C ARG A 35 20.46 23.17 -22.93
N MET A 36 19.17 23.52 -22.91
CA MET A 36 18.54 24.20 -21.77
C MET A 36 18.12 23.20 -20.69
N LEU A 37 17.65 22.00 -21.06
CA LEU A 37 17.21 20.98 -20.14
C LEU A 37 18.38 20.28 -19.42
N GLY A 38 19.49 20.01 -20.15
CA GLY A 38 20.65 19.27 -19.65
C GLY A 38 21.19 19.78 -18.30
N PRO A 39 21.48 21.08 -18.13
CA PRO A 39 21.95 21.62 -16.85
C PRO A 39 20.95 21.42 -15.69
N ILE A 40 19.65 21.45 -15.97
CA ILE A 40 18.62 21.21 -14.95
C ILE A 40 18.66 19.75 -14.52
N ILE A 41 18.68 18.82 -15.48
CA ILE A 41 18.77 17.38 -15.17
C ILE A 41 20.11 17.05 -14.48
N GLU A 42 21.21 17.66 -14.89
CA GLU A 42 22.51 17.48 -14.25
C GLU A 42 22.49 17.91 -12.77
N LYS A 43 21.92 19.09 -12.48
CA LYS A 43 21.71 19.54 -11.09
C LYS A 43 20.88 18.56 -10.30
N LEU A 44 19.74 18.10 -10.85
CA LEU A 44 18.86 17.14 -10.20
C LEU A 44 19.56 15.77 -10.01
N SER A 45 20.44 15.37 -10.93
CA SER A 45 21.16 14.11 -10.81
C SER A 45 22.08 14.06 -9.57
N HIS A 46 22.60 15.19 -9.11
CA HIS A 46 23.36 15.28 -7.87
C HIS A 46 22.47 15.29 -6.63
N GLU A 47 21.30 15.93 -6.72
CA GLU A 47 20.38 16.01 -5.58
C GLU A 47 19.65 14.68 -5.31
N TYR A 48 19.40 13.88 -6.36
CA TYR A 48 18.70 12.60 -6.28
C TYR A 48 19.62 11.39 -6.42
N GLU A 49 20.96 11.56 -6.29
CA GLU A 49 21.94 10.50 -6.54
C GLU A 49 21.72 9.22 -5.73
N ASP A 50 21.21 9.35 -4.49
CA ASP A 50 20.88 8.22 -3.63
C ASP A 50 19.64 7.46 -4.06
N CYS A 51 18.70 8.12 -4.76
CA CYS A 51 17.34 7.62 -5.02
C CYS A 51 17.10 7.25 -6.48
N VAL A 52 17.76 7.92 -7.43
CA VAL A 52 17.58 7.77 -8.88
C VAL A 52 18.93 7.72 -9.58
N GLN A 53 19.06 6.82 -10.53
CA GLN A 53 20.19 6.85 -11.47
C GLN A 53 19.81 7.72 -12.66
N PHE A 54 20.73 8.61 -13.09
CA PHE A 54 20.52 9.48 -14.24
C PHE A 54 21.48 9.14 -15.35
N VAL A 55 20.97 8.92 -16.54
CA VAL A 55 21.74 8.65 -17.74
C VAL A 55 21.25 9.52 -18.89
N LYS A 56 22.14 9.85 -19.83
CA LYS A 56 21.80 10.51 -21.08
C LYS A 56 22.23 9.66 -22.26
N ILE A 57 21.45 9.68 -23.32
CA ILE A 57 21.67 8.90 -24.55
C ILE A 57 21.57 9.85 -25.75
N ASN A 58 22.61 9.87 -26.55
CA ASN A 58 22.56 10.60 -27.80
C ASN A 58 21.70 9.85 -28.82
N ALA A 59 20.54 10.43 -29.16
CA ALA A 59 19.57 9.82 -30.08
C ALA A 59 20.14 9.59 -31.50
N ASP A 60 21.10 10.42 -31.95
CA ASP A 60 21.76 10.24 -33.24
C ASP A 60 22.63 8.97 -33.28
N HIS A 61 23.10 8.52 -32.11
CA HIS A 61 23.96 7.35 -31.97
C HIS A 61 23.21 6.13 -31.39
N ALA A 62 21.88 6.23 -31.22
CA ALA A 62 21.04 5.18 -30.65
C ALA A 62 19.74 4.96 -31.46
N PRO A 63 19.86 4.57 -32.75
CA PRO A 63 18.71 4.41 -33.63
C PRO A 63 17.79 3.25 -33.21
N GLU A 64 18.34 2.14 -32.69
CA GLU A 64 17.54 0.98 -32.26
C GLU A 64 16.72 1.32 -31.00
N LEU A 65 17.31 2.03 -30.04
CA LEU A 65 16.58 2.52 -28.86
C LEU A 65 15.51 3.54 -29.25
N SER A 66 15.85 4.46 -30.15
CA SER A 66 14.91 5.47 -30.65
C SER A 66 13.68 4.80 -31.31
N GLN A 67 13.88 3.72 -32.05
CA GLN A 67 12.81 2.91 -32.61
C GLN A 67 12.04 2.12 -31.53
N ARG A 68 12.77 1.41 -30.64
CA ARG A 68 12.20 0.58 -29.58
C ARG A 68 11.27 1.39 -28.66
N TYR A 69 11.70 2.60 -28.27
CA TYR A 69 10.95 3.48 -27.36
C TYR A 69 10.14 4.55 -28.12
N ARG A 70 10.10 4.49 -29.43
CA ARG A 70 9.30 5.41 -30.29
C ARG A 70 9.63 6.87 -30.03
N ILE A 71 10.92 7.21 -29.92
CA ILE A 71 11.38 8.59 -29.75
C ILE A 71 11.09 9.38 -31.01
N ARG A 72 10.12 10.28 -30.97
CA ARG A 72 9.67 11.09 -32.10
C ARG A 72 10.23 12.51 -32.08
N SER A 73 10.67 12.96 -30.94
CA SER A 73 11.23 14.29 -30.71
C SER A 73 12.19 14.28 -29.55
N ILE A 74 13.13 15.20 -29.55
CA ILE A 74 14.07 15.40 -28.44
C ILE A 74 13.95 16.86 -27.91
N PRO A 75 14.17 17.06 -26.58
CA PRO A 75 14.46 16.04 -25.58
C PRO A 75 13.22 15.17 -25.27
N THR A 76 13.44 13.89 -25.05
CA THR A 76 12.47 12.99 -24.45
C THR A 76 13.11 12.38 -23.22
N VAL A 77 12.44 12.53 -22.07
CA VAL A 77 12.90 11.99 -20.79
C VAL A 77 11.98 10.88 -20.37
N MET A 78 12.52 9.71 -20.05
CA MET A 78 11.80 8.52 -19.61
C MET A 78 12.29 8.08 -18.24
N LEU A 79 11.36 7.63 -17.40
CA LEU A 79 11.68 7.02 -16.12
C LEU A 79 11.40 5.51 -16.19
N PHE A 80 12.44 4.74 -15.91
CA PHE A 80 12.39 3.28 -15.88
C PHE A 80 12.32 2.77 -14.45
N ARG A 81 11.48 1.76 -14.22
CA ARG A 81 11.38 1.00 -12.98
C ARG A 81 10.95 -0.43 -13.30
N GLN A 82 11.60 -1.44 -12.68
CA GLN A 82 11.34 -2.86 -12.93
C GLN A 82 11.45 -3.24 -14.42
N ALA A 83 12.45 -2.68 -15.12
CA ALA A 83 12.71 -2.85 -16.55
C ALA A 83 11.61 -2.30 -17.49
N GLU A 84 10.67 -1.51 -16.99
CA GLU A 84 9.57 -0.90 -17.76
C GLU A 84 9.61 0.63 -17.67
N VAL A 85 9.11 1.30 -18.70
CA VAL A 85 8.88 2.76 -18.67
C VAL A 85 7.63 3.02 -17.85
N VAL A 86 7.80 3.67 -16.69
CA VAL A 86 6.69 4.00 -15.79
C VAL A 86 6.09 5.38 -16.06
N ASP A 87 6.89 6.31 -16.61
CA ASP A 87 6.44 7.64 -17.01
C ASP A 87 7.41 8.30 -17.98
N GLN A 88 6.95 9.32 -18.71
CA GLN A 88 7.77 10.07 -19.66
C GLN A 88 7.24 11.48 -19.90
N PHE A 89 8.13 12.37 -20.29
CA PHE A 89 7.77 13.67 -20.85
C PHE A 89 8.63 14.04 -22.05
N MET A 90 8.12 14.96 -22.88
CA MET A 90 8.80 15.46 -24.07
C MET A 90 8.96 16.97 -23.96
N GLY A 91 10.06 17.48 -24.55
CA GLY A 91 10.35 18.91 -24.60
C GLY A 91 10.94 19.48 -23.31
N LEU A 92 11.14 20.79 -23.32
CA LEU A 92 11.69 21.53 -22.18
C LEU A 92 10.67 21.60 -21.05
N LYS A 93 11.10 21.31 -19.82
CA LYS A 93 10.34 21.45 -18.58
C LYS A 93 11.07 22.35 -17.58
N GLN A 94 10.32 23.00 -16.70
CA GLN A 94 10.91 23.72 -15.58
C GLN A 94 11.41 22.74 -14.50
N GLU A 95 12.41 23.15 -13.72
CA GLU A 95 12.96 22.33 -12.64
C GLU A 95 11.88 21.81 -11.69
N SER A 96 10.93 22.63 -11.29
CA SER A 96 9.83 22.24 -10.40
C SER A 96 8.90 21.17 -10.98
N GLU A 97 8.75 21.13 -12.32
CA GLU A 97 7.96 20.08 -12.99
C GLU A 97 8.71 18.76 -13.02
N ILE A 98 10.03 18.83 -13.28
CA ILE A 98 10.89 17.63 -13.31
C ILE A 98 11.01 17.04 -11.89
N ARG A 99 11.13 17.87 -10.86
CA ARG A 99 11.08 17.41 -9.46
C ARG A 99 9.80 16.67 -9.17
N ARG A 100 8.65 17.25 -9.49
CA ARG A 100 7.34 16.58 -9.29
C ARG A 100 7.24 15.25 -10.07
N PHE A 101 7.78 15.22 -11.30
CA PHE A 101 7.83 14.01 -12.11
C PHE A 101 8.67 12.91 -11.43
N ILE A 102 9.85 13.24 -10.90
CA ILE A 102 10.70 12.31 -10.18
C ILE A 102 10.05 11.87 -8.86
N ASP A 103 9.58 12.81 -8.05
CA ASP A 103 9.02 12.57 -6.71
C ASP A 103 7.75 11.70 -6.76
N ALA A 104 6.97 11.79 -7.85
CA ALA A 104 5.79 10.97 -8.05
C ALA A 104 6.10 9.46 -8.15
N HIS A 105 7.33 9.12 -8.54
CA HIS A 105 7.77 7.74 -8.77
C HIS A 105 8.82 7.23 -7.76
N LEU A 106 9.28 8.12 -6.87
CA LEU A 106 10.15 7.69 -5.77
C LEU A 106 9.32 7.06 -4.65
N PRO A 107 9.85 6.02 -3.98
CA PRO A 107 9.31 5.61 -2.71
C PRO A 107 9.38 6.80 -1.76
N ARG A 108 8.27 7.26 -1.24
CA ARG A 108 8.26 8.29 -0.21
C ARG A 108 9.03 7.77 1.00
N ILE A 109 9.61 8.67 1.78
CA ILE A 109 10.27 8.30 3.06
C ILE A 109 9.26 7.53 3.92
N GLU A 110 8.00 7.92 3.87
CA GLU A 110 6.89 7.23 4.54
C GLU A 110 6.67 5.79 4.04
N ASP A 111 6.95 5.51 2.74
CA ASP A 111 6.83 4.15 2.19
C ASP A 111 7.95 3.23 2.70
N LYS A 112 9.16 3.76 2.93
CA LYS A 112 10.27 3.02 3.57
C LYS A 112 9.94 2.72 5.03
N ASP A 113 9.49 3.73 5.78
CA ASP A 113 9.07 3.57 7.18
C ASP A 113 7.88 2.59 7.28
N LEU A 114 6.91 2.67 6.37
CA LEU A 114 5.78 1.75 6.31
C LEU A 114 6.22 0.32 5.97
N SER A 115 7.17 0.16 5.03
CA SER A 115 7.75 -1.14 4.71
C SER A 115 8.48 -1.75 5.90
N LEU A 116 9.22 -0.95 6.67
CA LEU A 116 9.88 -1.38 7.89
C LEU A 116 8.86 -1.76 8.97
N ALA A 117 7.79 -0.98 9.16
CA ALA A 117 6.70 -1.31 10.08
C ALA A 117 6.10 -2.69 9.76
N ARG A 118 5.85 -2.97 8.49
CA ARG A 118 5.34 -4.28 8.03
C ARG A 118 6.34 -5.42 8.26
N GLN A 119 7.63 -5.19 8.04
CA GLN A 119 8.68 -6.18 8.30
C GLN A 119 8.78 -6.49 9.80
N LEU A 120 8.72 -5.49 10.66
CA LEU A 120 8.73 -5.64 12.11
C LEU A 120 7.48 -6.40 12.60
N LEU A 121 6.30 -6.07 12.03
CA LEU A 121 5.06 -6.80 12.31
C LEU A 121 5.18 -8.29 11.92
N ALA A 122 5.70 -8.58 10.74
CA ALA A 122 5.91 -9.95 10.27
C ALA A 122 6.94 -10.72 11.12
N ALA A 123 7.90 -10.03 11.72
CA ALA A 123 8.87 -10.57 12.66
C ALA A 123 8.34 -10.72 14.10
N GLY A 124 7.07 -10.37 14.36
CA GLY A 124 6.45 -10.42 15.69
C GLY A 124 6.89 -9.29 16.63
N ARG A 125 7.63 -8.28 16.13
CA ARG A 125 8.10 -7.11 16.91
C ARG A 125 7.02 -6.02 16.96
N LEU A 126 5.95 -6.32 17.69
CA LEU A 126 4.71 -5.52 17.64
C LEU A 126 4.89 -4.09 18.17
N GLU A 127 5.72 -3.90 19.20
CA GLU A 127 5.99 -2.58 19.80
C GLU A 127 6.74 -1.69 18.81
N ASP A 128 7.84 -2.21 18.25
CA ASP A 128 8.64 -1.48 17.26
C ASP A 128 7.82 -1.16 16.00
N ALA A 129 6.99 -2.11 15.53
CA ALA A 129 6.07 -1.87 14.43
C ALA A 129 5.09 -0.71 14.74
N SER A 130 4.56 -0.66 15.97
CA SER A 130 3.66 0.41 16.41
C SER A 130 4.33 1.78 16.36
N GLU A 131 5.58 1.89 16.81
CA GLU A 131 6.34 3.16 16.76
C GLU A 131 6.52 3.64 15.31
N HIS A 132 6.87 2.73 14.39
CA HIS A 132 7.02 3.08 12.99
C HIS A 132 5.68 3.47 12.33
N TYR A 133 4.57 2.78 12.63
CA TYR A 133 3.26 3.19 12.14
C TYR A 133 2.87 4.58 12.64
N ARG A 134 3.08 4.90 13.93
CA ARG A 134 2.84 6.24 14.49
C ARG A 134 3.66 7.30 13.77
N ALA A 135 4.95 7.03 13.53
CA ALA A 135 5.84 7.94 12.79
C ALA A 135 5.38 8.20 11.36
N VAL A 136 4.96 7.14 10.63
CA VAL A 136 4.39 7.26 9.28
C VAL A 136 3.14 8.14 9.27
N ILE A 137 2.21 7.87 10.17
CA ILE A 137 0.94 8.61 10.27
C ILE A 137 1.16 10.07 10.68
N ALA A 138 2.13 10.34 11.55
CA ALA A 138 2.49 11.69 11.97
C ALA A 138 3.09 12.50 10.80
N LYS A 139 3.95 11.88 9.97
CA LYS A 139 4.54 12.51 8.77
C LYS A 139 3.51 12.75 7.66
N ASN A 140 2.58 11.80 7.47
CA ASN A 140 1.54 11.88 6.45
C ASN A 140 0.15 11.49 7.03
N PRO A 141 -0.58 12.44 7.61
CA PRO A 141 -1.90 12.17 8.20
C PRO A 141 -2.96 11.65 7.22
N SER A 142 -2.75 11.80 5.91
CA SER A 142 -3.68 11.33 4.88
C SER A 142 -3.40 9.91 4.37
N GLN A 143 -2.39 9.21 4.94
CA GLN A 143 -2.03 7.86 4.52
C GLN A 143 -2.95 6.80 5.14
N ASP A 144 -4.12 6.63 4.54
CA ASP A 144 -5.19 5.75 5.03
C ASP A 144 -4.73 4.29 5.19
N VAL A 145 -3.87 3.80 4.29
CA VAL A 145 -3.37 2.41 4.33
C VAL A 145 -2.58 2.16 5.61
N ALA A 146 -1.61 3.03 5.94
CA ALA A 146 -0.83 2.91 7.17
C ALA A 146 -1.72 2.98 8.41
N ARG A 147 -2.72 3.84 8.39
CA ARG A 147 -3.67 4.01 9.49
C ARG A 147 -4.54 2.77 9.68
N LEU A 148 -5.05 2.15 8.60
CA LEU A 148 -5.82 0.90 8.68
C LEU A 148 -4.98 -0.26 9.23
N GLU A 149 -3.75 -0.41 8.76
CA GLU A 149 -2.83 -1.44 9.23
C GLU A 149 -2.47 -1.23 10.72
N PHE A 150 -2.29 0.02 11.13
CA PHE A 150 -2.03 0.34 12.53
C PHE A 150 -3.23 0.06 13.43
N VAL A 151 -4.44 0.44 13.00
CA VAL A 151 -5.69 0.11 13.72
C VAL A 151 -5.80 -1.42 13.90
N GLN A 152 -5.54 -2.20 12.86
CA GLN A 152 -5.56 -3.66 12.95
C GLN A 152 -4.53 -4.19 13.96
N LEU A 153 -3.30 -3.66 13.96
CA LEU A 153 -2.25 -4.02 14.93
C LEU A 153 -2.68 -3.70 16.36
N LEU A 154 -3.25 -2.52 16.61
CA LEU A 154 -3.73 -2.13 17.95
C LEU A 154 -4.84 -3.06 18.44
N LEU A 155 -5.77 -3.45 17.58
CA LEU A 155 -6.83 -4.41 17.90
C LEU A 155 -6.26 -5.79 18.25
N GLN A 156 -5.25 -6.28 17.53
CA GLN A 156 -4.55 -7.53 17.85
C GLN A 156 -3.85 -7.48 19.23
N ARG A 157 -3.45 -6.30 19.66
CA ARG A 157 -2.85 -6.02 20.99
C ARG A 157 -3.86 -5.72 22.08
N SER A 158 -5.17 -5.89 21.81
CA SER A 158 -6.26 -5.54 22.73
C SER A 158 -6.27 -4.07 23.17
N MET A 159 -5.84 -3.17 22.28
CA MET A 159 -5.79 -1.71 22.53
C MET A 159 -6.95 -1.03 21.78
N ALA A 160 -8.19 -1.47 22.05
CA ALA A 160 -9.36 -1.06 21.27
C ALA A 160 -9.66 0.43 21.35
N SER A 161 -9.45 1.05 22.52
CA SER A 161 -9.65 2.49 22.71
C SER A 161 -8.70 3.33 21.84
N GLU A 162 -7.40 2.99 21.83
CA GLU A 162 -6.43 3.68 20.95
C GLU A 162 -6.73 3.40 19.46
N ALA A 163 -7.10 2.17 19.12
CA ALA A 163 -7.51 1.82 17.75
C ALA A 163 -8.68 2.68 17.28
N ALA A 164 -9.68 2.92 18.14
CA ALA A 164 -10.81 3.78 17.83
C ALA A 164 -10.40 5.24 17.57
N GLU A 165 -9.45 5.79 18.34
CA GLU A 165 -8.93 7.14 18.11
C GLU A 165 -8.30 7.29 16.72
N TYR A 166 -7.43 6.34 16.34
CA TYR A 166 -6.83 6.36 15.01
C TYR A 166 -7.84 6.10 13.89
N PHE A 167 -8.91 5.36 14.17
CA PHE A 167 -9.97 5.07 13.20
C PHE A 167 -10.92 6.25 12.96
N GLU A 168 -11.08 7.20 13.89
CA GLU A 168 -11.98 8.37 13.74
C GLU A 168 -11.77 9.13 12.42
N VAL A 169 -10.51 9.31 11.99
CA VAL A 169 -10.16 10.01 10.74
C VAL A 169 -10.67 9.29 9.50
N LEU A 170 -10.85 7.96 9.59
CA LEU A 170 -11.31 7.11 8.48
C LEU A 170 -12.82 7.00 8.40
N LYS A 171 -13.56 7.26 9.48
CA LYS A 171 -15.03 7.13 9.55
C LYS A 171 -15.79 7.79 8.40
N PRO A 172 -15.44 9.04 7.96
CA PRO A 172 -16.13 9.67 6.84
C PRO A 172 -16.01 8.93 5.52
N LYS A 173 -14.98 8.09 5.36
CA LYS A 173 -14.70 7.32 4.14
C LYS A 173 -15.41 5.95 4.11
N LYS A 174 -16.07 5.55 5.20
CA LYS A 174 -16.71 4.24 5.39
C LYS A 174 -17.69 3.87 4.28
N LEU A 175 -18.43 4.84 3.73
CA LEU A 175 -19.42 4.60 2.69
C LEU A 175 -18.80 4.23 1.34
N ASN A 176 -17.57 4.65 1.08
CA ASN A 176 -16.90 4.53 -0.22
C ASN A 176 -15.80 3.46 -0.25
N ASP A 177 -15.43 2.91 0.91
CA ASP A 177 -14.36 1.90 1.02
C ASP A 177 -14.82 0.71 1.87
N PRO A 178 -14.98 -0.48 1.25
CA PRO A 178 -15.39 -1.69 1.96
C PRO A 178 -14.43 -2.14 3.06
N LYS A 179 -13.11 -1.86 2.92
CA LYS A 179 -12.12 -2.19 3.95
C LYS A 179 -12.29 -1.31 5.18
N ILE A 180 -12.51 -0.01 4.97
CA ILE A 180 -12.80 0.92 6.07
C ILE A 180 -14.12 0.54 6.75
N ALA A 181 -15.16 0.19 5.97
CA ALA A 181 -16.42 -0.28 6.51
C ALA A 181 -16.27 -1.55 7.36
N SER A 182 -15.46 -2.49 6.91
CA SER A 182 -15.13 -3.72 7.63
C SER A 182 -14.33 -3.46 8.90
N MET A 183 -13.34 -2.56 8.83
CA MET A 183 -12.53 -2.18 9.99
C MET A 183 -13.36 -1.52 11.09
N ALA A 184 -14.43 -0.78 10.74
CA ALA A 184 -15.36 -0.24 11.73
C ALA A 184 -15.96 -1.33 12.61
N LEU A 185 -16.40 -2.46 12.02
CA LEU A 185 -16.93 -3.60 12.78
C LEU A 185 -15.88 -4.23 13.69
N PHE A 186 -14.62 -4.25 13.29
CA PHE A 186 -13.52 -4.74 14.13
C PHE A 186 -13.26 -3.81 15.32
N VAL A 187 -13.28 -2.50 15.11
CA VAL A 187 -13.14 -1.51 16.19
C VAL A 187 -14.33 -1.64 17.17
N ASP A 188 -15.55 -1.71 16.66
CA ASP A 188 -16.77 -1.86 17.49
C ASP A 188 -16.71 -3.18 18.30
N ALA A 189 -16.25 -4.28 17.70
CA ALA A 189 -16.04 -5.55 18.39
C ALA A 189 -14.98 -5.43 19.50
N GLY A 190 -13.84 -4.77 19.23
CA GLY A 190 -12.81 -4.52 20.23
C GLY A 190 -13.34 -3.74 21.43
N LEU A 191 -14.03 -2.63 21.19
CA LEU A 191 -14.64 -1.83 22.25
C LEU A 191 -15.70 -2.60 23.05
N SER A 192 -16.48 -3.49 22.40
CA SER A 192 -17.47 -4.33 23.07
C SER A 192 -16.84 -5.36 24.01
N LEU A 193 -15.61 -5.79 23.73
CA LEU A 193 -14.87 -6.73 24.58
C LEU A 193 -14.34 -6.08 25.86
N ASP A 194 -14.13 -4.76 25.88
CA ASP A 194 -13.70 -4.01 27.07
C ASP A 194 -14.82 -3.87 28.10
N VAL A 195 -16.06 -4.17 27.74
CA VAL A 195 -17.23 -4.10 28.62
C VAL A 195 -17.65 -5.51 29.03
N ASP A 196 -17.65 -5.81 30.32
CA ASP A 196 -18.14 -7.08 30.82
C ASP A 196 -19.67 -7.08 30.95
N PRO A 197 -20.38 -8.03 30.31
CA PRO A 197 -21.81 -8.15 30.46
C PRO A 197 -22.18 -8.68 31.86
N SER A 198 -23.21 -8.11 32.50
CA SER A 198 -23.62 -8.45 33.87
C SER A 198 -24.08 -9.91 33.99
N HIS A 199 -24.69 -10.48 32.95
CA HIS A 199 -25.21 -11.86 32.93
C HIS A 199 -25.12 -12.43 31.50
N PRO A 200 -23.93 -12.86 31.01
CA PRO A 200 -23.78 -13.35 29.66
C PRO A 200 -24.47 -14.70 29.46
N THR A 201 -25.26 -14.83 28.41
CA THR A 201 -25.76 -16.10 27.93
C THR A 201 -24.63 -16.91 27.27
N ARG A 202 -24.91 -18.20 26.98
CA ARG A 202 -23.95 -19.03 26.23
C ARG A 202 -23.65 -18.44 24.86
N SER A 203 -24.65 -17.92 24.17
CA SER A 203 -24.48 -17.28 22.86
C SER A 203 -23.69 -15.98 22.95
N ASP A 204 -23.84 -15.19 24.02
CA ASP A 204 -23.01 -13.99 24.27
C ASP A 204 -21.55 -14.35 24.50
N GLN A 205 -21.29 -15.43 25.24
CA GLN A 205 -19.93 -15.93 25.44
C GLN A 205 -19.29 -16.39 24.13
N MET A 206 -20.01 -17.15 23.33
CA MET A 206 -19.55 -17.62 22.00
C MET A 206 -19.32 -16.45 21.04
N LEU A 207 -20.16 -15.39 21.06
CA LEU A 207 -19.95 -14.19 20.29
C LEU A 207 -18.64 -13.49 20.69
N ARG A 208 -18.39 -13.36 21.99
CA ARG A 208 -17.13 -12.77 22.49
C ARG A 208 -15.89 -13.58 22.08
N GLU A 209 -16.00 -14.91 22.12
CA GLU A 209 -14.90 -15.79 21.65
C GLU A 209 -14.67 -15.62 20.14
N ALA A 210 -15.74 -15.58 19.34
CA ALA A 210 -15.65 -15.32 17.91
C ALA A 210 -15.01 -13.94 17.60
N GLN A 211 -15.40 -12.90 18.34
CA GLN A 211 -14.81 -11.56 18.21
C GLN A 211 -13.33 -11.55 18.61
N LYS A 212 -12.94 -12.20 19.70
CA LYS A 212 -11.54 -12.33 20.10
C LYS A 212 -10.71 -13.03 19.02
N ALA A 213 -11.17 -14.16 18.50
CA ALA A 213 -10.52 -14.88 17.42
C ALA A 213 -10.40 -14.02 16.14
N MET A 214 -11.47 -13.27 15.80
CA MET A 214 -11.49 -12.33 14.68
C MET A 214 -10.41 -11.24 14.83
N LEU A 215 -10.31 -10.60 15.98
CA LEU A 215 -9.33 -9.54 16.25
C LEU A 215 -7.89 -10.09 16.30
N ALA A 216 -7.71 -11.33 16.77
CA ALA A 216 -6.43 -12.02 16.77
C ALA A 216 -5.96 -12.50 15.38
N GLY A 217 -6.81 -12.34 14.33
CA GLY A 217 -6.51 -12.84 12.99
C GLY A 217 -6.66 -14.36 12.83
N GLN A 218 -7.29 -15.03 13.80
CA GLN A 218 -7.61 -16.47 13.75
C GLN A 218 -8.87 -16.70 12.90
N TRP A 219 -8.74 -16.41 11.59
CA TRP A 219 -9.87 -16.25 10.66
C TRP A 219 -10.79 -17.46 10.59
N ALA A 220 -10.23 -18.67 10.50
CA ALA A 220 -11.01 -19.89 10.41
C ALA A 220 -11.80 -20.15 11.71
N GLU A 221 -11.16 -20.02 12.86
CA GLU A 221 -11.78 -20.21 14.18
C GLU A 221 -12.91 -19.20 14.40
N ALA A 222 -12.67 -17.90 14.14
CA ALA A 222 -13.68 -16.87 14.22
C ALA A 222 -14.91 -17.20 13.37
N MET A 223 -14.69 -17.62 12.11
CA MET A 223 -15.77 -17.92 11.18
C MET A 223 -16.52 -19.21 11.55
N ASP A 224 -15.85 -20.23 12.10
CA ASP A 224 -16.54 -21.44 12.61
C ASP A 224 -17.44 -21.11 13.80
N LEU A 225 -16.99 -20.27 14.74
CA LEU A 225 -17.80 -19.78 15.87
C LEU A 225 -19.00 -18.94 15.41
N PHE A 226 -18.81 -18.03 14.44
CA PHE A 226 -19.90 -17.25 13.86
C PHE A 226 -20.93 -18.14 13.14
N LEU A 227 -20.49 -19.16 12.39
CA LEU A 227 -21.40 -20.11 11.76
C LEU A 227 -22.17 -20.94 12.79
N ALA A 228 -21.53 -21.37 13.88
CA ALA A 228 -22.21 -22.06 14.97
C ALA A 228 -23.32 -21.21 15.59
N LEU A 229 -23.04 -19.94 15.87
CA LEU A 229 -24.06 -18.98 16.35
C LEU A 229 -25.25 -18.86 15.38
N LEU A 230 -25.01 -18.70 14.08
CA LEU A 230 -26.08 -18.61 13.07
C LEU A 230 -26.86 -19.92 12.92
N THR A 231 -26.23 -21.06 13.24
CA THR A 231 -26.90 -22.37 13.21
C THR A 231 -27.80 -22.54 14.42
N GLU A 232 -27.40 -22.08 15.61
CA GLU A 232 -28.19 -22.15 16.83
C GLU A 232 -29.36 -21.15 16.78
N ASP A 233 -29.12 -19.89 16.41
CA ASP A 233 -30.14 -18.86 16.26
C ASP A 233 -29.76 -17.87 15.14
N ARG A 234 -30.44 -17.98 14.00
CA ARG A 234 -30.25 -17.11 12.84
C ARG A 234 -30.50 -15.61 13.13
N ARG A 235 -31.23 -15.29 14.18
CA ARG A 235 -31.60 -13.93 14.58
C ARG A 235 -30.76 -13.41 15.75
N PHE A 236 -29.89 -14.24 16.31
CA PHE A 236 -29.04 -13.83 17.42
C PHE A 236 -28.18 -12.63 17.02
N ALA A 237 -28.13 -11.63 17.90
CA ALA A 237 -27.40 -10.37 17.67
C ALA A 237 -27.79 -9.64 16.36
N GLY A 238 -28.98 -9.88 15.82
CA GLY A 238 -29.51 -9.28 14.61
C GLY A 238 -28.64 -9.63 13.38
N ASP A 239 -28.16 -8.62 12.66
CA ASP A 239 -27.30 -8.83 11.47
C ASP A 239 -25.78 -8.81 11.79
N LEU A 240 -25.41 -8.58 13.06
CA LEU A 240 -24.02 -8.37 13.48
C LEU A 240 -23.10 -9.56 13.11
N VAL A 241 -23.56 -10.78 13.40
CA VAL A 241 -22.77 -12.01 13.15
C VAL A 241 -22.49 -12.16 11.65
N ARG A 242 -23.49 -11.97 10.81
CA ARG A 242 -23.35 -12.00 9.35
C ARG A 242 -22.43 -10.89 8.85
N GLN A 243 -22.61 -9.66 9.34
CA GLN A 243 -21.75 -8.52 8.97
C GLN A 243 -20.30 -8.75 9.38
N SER A 244 -20.03 -9.34 10.56
CA SER A 244 -18.70 -9.70 11.01
C SER A 244 -18.03 -10.71 10.08
N MET A 245 -18.76 -11.72 9.61
CA MET A 245 -18.23 -12.67 8.61
C MET A 245 -17.91 -11.99 7.28
N LEU A 246 -18.78 -11.07 6.80
CA LEU A 246 -18.50 -10.30 5.58
C LEU A 246 -17.30 -9.39 5.75
N ALA A 247 -17.12 -8.79 6.92
CA ALA A 247 -15.96 -7.98 7.24
C ALA A 247 -14.66 -8.81 7.22
N ILE A 248 -14.66 -10.02 7.77
CA ILE A 248 -13.55 -10.95 7.66
C ILE A 248 -13.23 -11.24 6.19
N PHE A 249 -14.22 -11.44 5.32
CA PHE A 249 -13.98 -11.71 3.89
C PHE A 249 -13.24 -10.56 3.16
N HIS A 250 -13.35 -9.33 3.65
CA HIS A 250 -12.63 -8.17 3.10
C HIS A 250 -11.22 -8.00 3.67
N LEU A 251 -10.97 -8.46 4.90
CA LEU A 251 -9.73 -8.22 5.63
C LEU A 251 -8.81 -9.45 5.70
N CYS A 252 -9.36 -10.66 5.55
CA CYS A 252 -8.57 -11.90 5.55
C CYS A 252 -7.72 -11.99 4.26
N PRO A 253 -6.39 -12.16 4.39
CA PRO A 253 -5.50 -12.29 3.23
C PRO A 253 -5.59 -13.66 2.53
N ASP A 254 -6.15 -14.69 3.19
CA ASP A 254 -6.24 -16.05 2.66
C ASP A 254 -7.51 -16.26 1.83
N ALA A 255 -7.34 -16.19 0.50
CA ALA A 255 -8.43 -16.37 -0.45
C ALA A 255 -9.07 -17.78 -0.40
N GLN A 256 -8.34 -18.84 -0.02
CA GLN A 256 -8.86 -20.20 0.08
C GLN A 256 -9.78 -20.32 1.29
N VAL A 257 -9.37 -19.78 2.43
CA VAL A 257 -10.18 -19.69 3.64
C VAL A 257 -11.45 -18.91 3.34
N VAL A 258 -11.35 -17.72 2.79
CA VAL A 258 -12.51 -16.88 2.40
C VAL A 258 -13.45 -17.63 1.47
N GLY A 259 -12.94 -18.29 0.42
CA GLY A 259 -13.77 -19.06 -0.53
C GLY A 259 -14.53 -20.22 0.12
N THR A 260 -13.91 -20.88 1.08
CA THR A 260 -14.53 -22.00 1.83
C THR A 260 -15.68 -21.50 2.70
N TYR A 261 -15.47 -20.41 3.45
CA TYR A 261 -16.47 -19.90 4.38
C TYR A 261 -17.59 -19.11 3.69
N ARG A 262 -17.35 -18.52 2.53
CA ARG A 262 -18.42 -17.95 1.69
C ARG A 262 -19.44 -19.02 1.28
N ARG A 263 -18.96 -20.21 0.87
CA ARG A 263 -19.86 -21.33 0.52
C ARG A 263 -20.64 -21.84 1.74
N LYS A 264 -19.98 -22.01 2.91
CA LYS A 264 -20.65 -22.43 4.15
C LYS A 264 -21.74 -21.43 4.57
N LEU A 265 -21.43 -20.12 4.55
CA LEU A 265 -22.40 -19.07 4.89
C LEU A 265 -23.57 -19.04 3.92
N SER A 266 -23.32 -19.14 2.60
CA SER A 266 -24.39 -19.19 1.59
C SER A 266 -25.30 -20.40 1.78
N ALA A 267 -24.75 -21.57 2.06
CA ALA A 267 -25.53 -22.78 2.31
C ALA A 267 -26.40 -22.68 3.59
N LEU A 268 -25.94 -21.94 4.60
CA LEU A 268 -26.70 -21.75 5.84
C LEU A 268 -27.85 -20.73 5.70
N LEU A 269 -27.69 -19.74 4.82
CA LEU A 269 -28.66 -18.66 4.64
C LEU A 269 -29.76 -18.99 3.62
N ASN A 270 -29.52 -19.96 2.73
CA ASN A 270 -30.53 -20.51 1.81
C ASN A 270 -31.33 -21.64 2.47
#